data_52a469e40d500bc7effd223a72701072
#
_entry.id   52a469e40d500bc7effd223a72701072
#
_cell.length_a   1.000
_cell.length_b   1.000
_cell.length_c   1.000
_cell.angle_alpha   90.00
_cell.angle_beta   90.00
_cell.angle_gamma   90.00
#
_symmetry.space_group_name_H-M   'P 1'
#
loop_
_entity.id
_entity.type
_entity.pdbx_description
1 polymer ?
#
loop_
_entity_poly.entity_id
_entity_poly.type
_entity_poly.pdbx_seq_one_letter_code
_entity_poly.pdbx_strand_id
1 'polypeptide(L)'
;MSMVLFASVVRVRDGLPLSASTDYEHNKGVQESKKHLKVLSKKLGHLPDRCTLKDVDYNVHFISSLGVGYMMICSENYPNVLAFCFLDELQREFITLYDTMRINSAVRPYSFIEFDNFIQKTKQRFNNPRSLSTKINLADMQTEIKLRPAHQLTVHDLGAANGSLQPHSSPHKGIAPNQRLEPVKLPGVISCLLSLLCAALNLIRGFHAVENLFQDCLSRSETSNLLAWGAQLFVLHPLPEIGLVEILTWTQGMTQDQHS
;
A
#
# COMPACT_ATOMS: atom_id res chain seq x y z
N MET A 1 7.37 -33.15 6.50
CA MET A 1 6.94 -32.34 7.66
C MET A 1 6.75 -30.91 7.17
N SER A 2 5.65 -30.27 7.53
CA SER A 2 5.43 -28.86 7.18
C SER A 2 6.09 -27.96 8.22
N MET A 3 7.02 -27.09 7.82
CA MET A 3 7.76 -26.24 8.75
C MET A 3 8.24 -24.94 8.11
N VAL A 4 8.43 -23.96 8.96
CA VAL A 4 9.14 -22.71 8.62
C VAL A 4 10.63 -22.97 8.67
N LEU A 5 11.33 -22.70 7.58
CA LEU A 5 12.75 -23.01 7.42
C LEU A 5 13.63 -21.79 7.64
N PHE A 6 13.25 -20.67 7.07
CA PHE A 6 14.02 -19.43 7.14
C PHE A 6 13.09 -18.23 7.23
N ALA A 7 13.51 -17.16 7.90
CA ALA A 7 12.81 -15.89 7.90
C ALA A 7 13.80 -14.73 7.89
N SER A 8 13.41 -13.62 7.28
CA SER A 8 14.22 -12.41 7.23
C SER A 8 13.35 -11.15 7.20
N VAL A 9 13.90 -10.07 7.72
CA VAL A 9 13.34 -8.73 7.69
C VAL A 9 14.25 -7.86 6.83
N VAL A 10 13.68 -7.16 5.86
CA VAL A 10 14.42 -6.36 4.88
C VAL A 10 13.81 -4.98 4.72
N ARG A 11 14.59 -3.99 4.36
CA ARG A 11 14.08 -2.67 4.02
C ARG A 11 13.63 -2.64 2.56
N VAL A 12 12.39 -2.21 2.31
CA VAL A 12 11.77 -2.27 0.97
C VAL A 12 12.46 -1.38 -0.05
N ARG A 13 12.96 -0.21 0.38
CA ARG A 13 13.56 0.79 -0.50
C ARG A 13 14.75 0.29 -1.31
N ASP A 14 15.62 -0.49 -0.67
CA ASP A 14 16.92 -0.92 -1.21
C ASP A 14 17.18 -2.43 -1.06
N GLY A 15 16.26 -3.16 -0.42
CA GLY A 15 16.45 -4.59 -0.15
C GLY A 15 17.50 -4.89 0.90
N LEU A 16 17.89 -3.89 1.72
CA LEU A 16 18.88 -4.09 2.77
C LEU A 16 18.35 -5.08 3.81
N PRO A 17 19.05 -6.20 4.08
CA PRO A 17 18.66 -7.11 5.15
C PRO A 17 18.89 -6.45 6.51
N LEU A 18 17.83 -6.38 7.32
CA LEU A 18 17.84 -5.78 8.65
C LEU A 18 18.08 -6.83 9.73
N SER A 19 17.43 -7.98 9.62
CA SER A 19 17.59 -9.15 10.48
C SER A 19 17.25 -10.42 9.69
N ALA A 20 17.77 -11.57 10.09
CA ALA A 20 17.45 -12.85 9.49
C ALA A 20 17.73 -13.99 10.47
N SER A 21 16.99 -15.10 10.33
CA SER A 21 17.27 -16.30 11.11
C SER A 21 18.62 -16.90 10.74
N THR A 22 19.42 -17.24 11.78
CA THR A 22 20.77 -17.83 11.65
C THR A 22 20.71 -19.35 11.53
N ASP A 23 19.93 -19.86 10.58
CA ASP A 23 19.80 -21.30 10.39
C ASP A 23 20.90 -21.86 9.49
N TYR A 24 21.61 -22.85 9.98
CA TYR A 24 22.55 -23.65 9.21
C TYR A 24 21.81 -24.78 8.48
N GLU A 25 21.09 -24.45 7.46
CA GLU A 25 20.47 -25.47 6.62
C GLU A 25 21.38 -25.85 5.45
N HIS A 26 21.77 -27.14 5.40
CA HIS A 26 22.58 -27.71 4.35
C HIS A 26 21.77 -28.13 3.12
N ASN A 27 20.45 -27.98 3.16
CA ASN A 27 19.56 -28.38 2.07
C ASN A 27 19.74 -27.45 0.86
N LYS A 28 20.11 -28.02 -0.29
CA LYS A 28 20.33 -27.29 -1.55
C LYS A 28 19.09 -26.50 -1.99
N GLY A 29 17.89 -27.05 -1.84
CA GLY A 29 16.63 -26.40 -2.22
C GLY A 29 16.36 -25.14 -1.39
N VAL A 30 16.63 -25.18 -0.08
CA VAL A 30 16.50 -24.00 0.78
C VAL A 30 17.52 -22.93 0.40
N GLN A 31 18.73 -23.34 0.01
CA GLN A 31 19.77 -22.41 -0.47
C GLN A 31 19.35 -21.71 -1.77
N GLU A 32 18.66 -22.42 -2.65
CA GLU A 32 18.12 -21.88 -3.90
C GLU A 32 16.97 -20.92 -3.63
N SER A 33 16.03 -21.31 -2.77
CA SER A 33 14.96 -20.41 -2.30
C SER A 33 15.47 -19.16 -1.60
N LYS A 34 16.61 -19.25 -0.87
CA LYS A 34 17.30 -18.07 -0.31
C LYS A 34 17.86 -17.14 -1.40
N LYS A 35 18.30 -17.67 -2.55
CA LYS A 35 18.71 -16.84 -3.69
C LYS A 35 17.50 -16.12 -4.30
N HIS A 36 16.38 -16.82 -4.48
CA HIS A 36 15.12 -16.24 -4.94
C HIS A 36 14.65 -15.13 -3.99
N LEU A 37 14.71 -15.37 -2.69
CA LEU A 37 14.37 -14.39 -1.66
C LEU A 37 15.26 -13.14 -1.74
N LYS A 38 16.56 -13.30 -2.01
CA LYS A 38 17.49 -12.17 -2.21
C LYS A 38 17.17 -11.36 -3.48
N VAL A 39 16.72 -12.01 -4.57
CA VAL A 39 16.26 -11.30 -5.77
C VAL A 39 14.95 -10.57 -5.48
N LEU A 40 14.03 -11.24 -4.78
CA LEU A 40 12.73 -10.72 -4.39
C LEU A 40 12.87 -9.49 -3.49
N SER A 41 13.80 -9.50 -2.52
CA SER A 41 14.01 -8.38 -1.60
C SER A 41 14.34 -7.06 -2.30
N LYS A 42 15.02 -7.11 -3.42
CA LYS A 42 15.35 -5.93 -4.23
C LYS A 42 14.16 -5.39 -5.04
N LYS A 43 13.14 -6.22 -5.26
CA LYS A 43 11.96 -5.89 -6.07
C LYS A 43 10.72 -5.58 -5.23
N LEU A 44 10.79 -5.72 -3.91
CA LEU A 44 9.65 -5.54 -3.00
C LEU A 44 8.90 -4.22 -3.23
N GLY A 45 9.62 -3.15 -3.54
CA GLY A 45 9.03 -1.85 -3.83
C GLY A 45 8.06 -1.82 -5.02
N HIS A 46 8.13 -2.80 -5.92
CA HIS A 46 7.29 -2.91 -7.12
C HIS A 46 6.24 -4.02 -7.04
N LEU A 47 6.24 -4.78 -5.96
CA LEU A 47 5.33 -5.90 -5.74
C LEU A 47 4.19 -5.52 -4.80
N PRO A 48 3.04 -6.20 -4.88
CA PRO A 48 1.97 -6.04 -3.91
C PRO A 48 2.43 -6.33 -2.48
N ASP A 49 1.75 -5.74 -1.50
CA ASP A 49 2.13 -5.82 -0.08
C ASP A 49 2.05 -7.24 0.49
N ARG A 50 1.32 -8.14 -0.15
CA ARG A 50 1.18 -9.52 0.29
C ARG A 50 1.30 -10.46 -0.92
N CYS A 51 2.34 -11.27 -0.94
CA CYS A 51 2.59 -12.21 -2.04
C CYS A 51 3.06 -13.57 -1.54
N THR A 52 2.87 -14.55 -2.42
CA THR A 52 3.38 -15.92 -2.28
C THR A 52 4.10 -16.30 -3.56
N LEU A 53 5.37 -16.60 -3.49
CA LEU A 53 6.15 -17.21 -4.56
C LEU A 53 6.12 -18.72 -4.37
N LYS A 54 5.55 -19.42 -5.34
CA LYS A 54 5.55 -20.89 -5.37
C LYS A 54 6.78 -21.40 -6.10
N ASP A 55 7.51 -22.24 -5.44
CA ASP A 55 8.62 -23.03 -5.97
C ASP A 55 8.27 -24.53 -5.88
N VAL A 56 9.09 -25.40 -6.38
CA VAL A 56 8.80 -26.84 -6.49
C VAL A 56 8.65 -27.50 -5.11
N ASP A 57 9.60 -27.24 -4.19
CA ASP A 57 9.64 -27.87 -2.87
C ASP A 57 9.29 -26.93 -1.72
N TYR A 58 9.36 -25.62 -1.97
CA TYR A 58 9.27 -24.59 -0.96
C TYR A 58 8.43 -23.42 -1.42
N ASN A 59 7.70 -22.82 -0.50
CA ASN A 59 6.99 -21.56 -0.73
C ASN A 59 7.72 -20.42 -0.04
N VAL A 60 7.79 -19.28 -0.72
CA VAL A 60 8.26 -18.03 -0.12
C VAL A 60 7.05 -17.11 0.07
N HIS A 61 6.72 -16.79 1.31
CA HIS A 61 5.68 -15.81 1.63
C HIS A 61 6.32 -14.51 2.07
N PHE A 62 5.70 -13.39 1.69
CA PHE A 62 6.13 -12.11 2.22
C PHE A 62 4.95 -11.15 2.40
N ILE A 63 5.15 -10.23 3.34
CA ILE A 63 4.32 -9.04 3.54
C ILE A 63 5.23 -7.82 3.60
N SER A 64 4.73 -6.68 3.12
CA SER A 64 5.42 -5.41 3.25
C SER A 64 4.53 -4.37 3.93
N SER A 65 5.09 -3.64 4.88
CA SER A 65 4.39 -2.60 5.62
C SER A 65 5.38 -1.55 6.12
N LEU A 66 5.00 -0.28 6.06
CA LEU A 66 5.79 0.85 6.57
C LEU A 66 7.25 0.88 6.06
N GLY A 67 7.46 0.43 4.80
CA GLY A 67 8.80 0.40 4.20
C GLY A 67 9.68 -0.78 4.63
N VAL A 68 9.12 -1.75 5.37
CA VAL A 68 9.80 -2.98 5.80
C VAL A 68 9.11 -4.18 5.19
N GLY A 69 9.88 -5.11 4.67
CA GLY A 69 9.42 -6.40 4.14
C GLY A 69 9.77 -7.53 5.09
N TYR A 70 8.79 -8.36 5.40
CA TYR A 70 8.93 -9.56 6.23
C TYR A 70 8.75 -10.77 5.34
N MET A 71 9.73 -11.64 5.30
CA MET A 71 9.80 -12.72 4.35
C MET A 71 10.10 -14.04 5.06
N MET A 72 9.51 -15.13 4.56
CA MET A 72 9.80 -16.47 5.08
C MET A 72 9.87 -17.50 3.97
N ILE A 73 10.63 -18.56 4.21
CA ILE A 73 10.67 -19.78 3.42
C ILE A 73 10.06 -20.89 4.24
N CYS A 74 9.10 -21.60 3.70
CA CYS A 74 8.49 -22.76 4.34
C CYS A 74 8.38 -23.92 3.34
N SER A 75 8.14 -25.12 3.86
CA SER A 75 7.84 -26.29 3.03
C SER A 75 6.56 -26.08 2.24
N GLU A 76 6.44 -26.70 1.07
CA GLU A 76 5.30 -26.58 0.16
C GLU A 76 3.94 -26.79 0.87
N ASN A 77 3.88 -27.80 1.75
CA ASN A 77 2.65 -28.19 2.45
C ASN A 77 2.37 -27.36 3.73
N TYR A 78 3.07 -26.23 3.93
CA TYR A 78 2.83 -25.38 5.07
C TYR A 78 1.55 -24.54 4.87
N PRO A 79 0.61 -24.49 5.84
CA PRO A 79 -0.65 -23.75 5.68
C PRO A 79 -0.42 -22.26 5.49
N ASN A 80 -0.96 -21.68 4.41
CA ASN A 80 -0.84 -20.24 4.09
C ASN A 80 -1.31 -19.34 5.25
N VAL A 81 -2.38 -19.75 5.95
CA VAL A 81 -2.91 -18.99 7.09
C VAL A 81 -1.85 -18.86 8.18
N LEU A 82 -1.17 -19.96 8.51
CA LEU A 82 -0.10 -19.96 9.51
C LEU A 82 1.11 -19.15 9.04
N ALA A 83 1.45 -19.23 7.74
CA ALA A 83 2.53 -18.45 7.17
C ALA A 83 2.30 -16.94 7.34
N PHE A 84 1.10 -16.47 7.04
CA PHE A 84 0.77 -15.06 7.20
C PHE A 84 0.60 -14.64 8.67
N CYS A 85 0.10 -15.52 9.56
CA CYS A 85 0.12 -15.28 11.00
C CYS A 85 1.55 -15.09 11.53
N PHE A 86 2.48 -15.93 11.07
CA PHE A 86 3.89 -15.83 11.44
C PHE A 86 4.49 -14.48 10.99
N LEU A 87 4.25 -14.09 9.75
CA LEU A 87 4.77 -12.82 9.21
C LEU A 87 4.15 -11.61 9.91
N ASP A 88 2.87 -11.65 10.20
CA ASP A 88 2.15 -10.60 10.91
C ASP A 88 2.66 -10.43 12.34
N GLU A 89 2.99 -11.52 13.02
CA GLU A 89 3.59 -11.47 14.34
C GLU A 89 5.00 -10.86 14.32
N LEU A 90 5.84 -11.23 13.34
CA LEU A 90 7.14 -10.60 13.14
C LEU A 90 7.01 -9.10 12.86
N GLN A 91 6.04 -8.73 12.03
CA GLN A 91 5.77 -7.33 11.72
C GLN A 91 5.40 -6.52 12.95
N ARG A 92 4.43 -7.00 13.74
CA ARG A 92 3.97 -6.29 14.95
C ARG A 92 5.10 -6.07 15.93
N GLU A 93 5.88 -7.10 16.22
CA GLU A 93 6.99 -6.99 17.16
C GLU A 93 8.10 -6.08 16.66
N PHE A 94 8.47 -6.20 15.38
CA PHE A 94 9.54 -5.38 14.79
C PHE A 94 9.18 -3.88 14.82
N ILE A 95 7.96 -3.53 14.46
CA ILE A 95 7.47 -2.13 14.48
C ILE A 95 7.38 -1.59 15.90
N THR A 96 7.05 -2.44 16.87
CA THR A 96 6.98 -2.06 18.29
C THR A 96 8.38 -1.76 18.87
N LEU A 97 9.38 -2.55 18.46
CA LEU A 97 10.75 -2.43 18.98
C LEU A 97 11.59 -1.35 18.29
N TYR A 98 11.33 -1.10 17.02
CA TYR A 98 12.21 -0.26 16.21
C TYR A 98 11.44 0.87 15.52
N ASP A 99 11.88 2.09 15.79
CA ASP A 99 11.33 3.28 15.16
C ASP A 99 11.72 3.38 13.67
N THR A 100 10.83 3.95 12.87
CA THR A 100 11.02 4.16 11.42
C THR A 100 12.28 4.98 11.11
N MET A 101 12.62 5.96 11.94
CA MET A 101 13.83 6.77 11.76
C MET A 101 15.09 5.91 11.88
N ARG A 102 15.15 5.03 12.90
CA ARG A 102 16.26 4.09 13.11
C ARG A 102 16.39 3.09 11.96
N ILE A 103 15.26 2.58 11.44
CA ILE A 103 15.23 1.67 10.29
C ILE A 103 15.76 2.37 9.03
N ASN A 104 15.35 3.61 8.78
CA ASN A 104 15.76 4.37 7.60
C ASN A 104 17.24 4.80 7.66
N SER A 105 17.78 5.06 8.83
CA SER A 105 19.19 5.42 9.04
C SER A 105 20.16 4.24 9.00
N ALA A 106 19.66 3.00 9.02
CA ALA A 106 20.51 1.81 8.95
C ALA A 106 21.30 1.76 7.63
N VAL A 107 22.62 1.70 7.71
CA VAL A 107 23.54 1.63 6.55
C VAL A 107 24.10 0.22 6.38
N ARG A 108 24.32 -0.49 7.48
CA ARG A 108 24.95 -1.82 7.45
C ARG A 108 23.89 -2.92 7.38
N PRO A 109 24.15 -4.00 6.62
CA PRO A 109 23.33 -5.21 6.69
C PRO A 109 23.28 -5.76 8.12
N TYR A 110 22.14 -6.34 8.50
CA TYR A 110 21.92 -6.97 9.80
C TYR A 110 22.12 -6.04 11.01
N SER A 111 21.81 -4.75 10.85
CA SER A 111 21.90 -3.76 11.95
C SER A 111 20.96 -4.07 13.12
N PHE A 112 19.97 -4.94 12.93
CA PHE A 112 18.99 -5.37 13.92
C PHE A 112 19.12 -6.87 14.24
N ILE A 113 20.34 -7.36 14.34
CA ILE A 113 20.62 -8.78 14.57
C ILE A 113 20.01 -9.30 15.88
N GLU A 114 19.81 -8.44 16.87
CA GLU A 114 19.16 -8.78 18.15
C GLU A 114 17.74 -9.35 17.95
N PHE A 115 17.07 -8.93 16.87
CA PHE A 115 15.74 -9.42 16.52
C PHE A 115 15.74 -10.89 16.08
N ASP A 116 16.88 -11.46 15.71
CA ASP A 116 17.01 -12.89 15.35
C ASP A 116 16.51 -13.79 16.48
N ASN A 117 16.79 -13.45 17.74
CA ASN A 117 16.28 -14.21 18.88
C ASN A 117 14.73 -14.31 18.89
N PHE A 118 14.05 -13.23 18.50
CA PHE A 118 12.59 -13.25 18.39
C PHE A 118 12.16 -14.10 17.19
N ILE A 119 12.81 -13.96 16.04
CA ILE A 119 12.55 -14.78 14.86
C ILE A 119 12.67 -16.27 15.20
N GLN A 120 13.76 -16.67 15.90
CA GLN A 120 14.00 -18.06 16.26
C GLN A 120 12.95 -18.62 17.23
N LYS A 121 12.60 -17.87 18.26
CA LYS A 121 11.54 -18.27 19.22
C LYS A 121 10.18 -18.42 18.52
N THR A 122 9.82 -17.48 17.67
CA THR A 122 8.58 -17.51 16.91
C THR A 122 8.58 -18.66 15.92
N LYS A 123 9.67 -18.91 15.20
CA LYS A 123 9.84 -20.03 14.29
C LYS A 123 9.66 -21.38 15.03
N GLN A 124 10.30 -21.57 16.17
CA GLN A 124 10.14 -22.80 16.98
C GLN A 124 8.68 -23.02 17.40
N ARG A 125 7.99 -21.95 17.80
CA ARG A 125 6.59 -22.02 18.18
C ARG A 125 5.69 -22.38 17.00
N PHE A 126 5.88 -21.80 15.83
CA PHE A 126 5.10 -22.09 14.63
C PHE A 126 5.40 -23.45 14.02
N ASN A 127 6.56 -24.02 14.30
CA ASN A 127 6.94 -25.38 13.90
C ASN A 127 6.41 -26.46 14.90
N ASN A 128 5.91 -26.04 16.06
CA ASN A 128 5.33 -26.96 17.06
C ASN A 128 3.80 -26.81 17.10
N PRO A 129 3.03 -27.76 16.54
CA PRO A 129 1.57 -27.67 16.47
C PRO A 129 0.89 -27.56 17.84
N ARG A 130 1.50 -28.13 18.90
CA ARG A 130 0.95 -28.10 20.25
C ARG A 130 1.03 -26.71 20.90
N SER A 131 1.97 -25.88 20.52
CA SER A 131 2.14 -24.52 21.06
C SER A 131 1.30 -23.46 20.32
N LEU A 132 0.74 -23.82 19.14
CA LEU A 132 -0.03 -22.90 18.33
C LEU A 132 -1.49 -22.71 18.79
N SER A 133 -2.08 -23.74 19.43
CA SER A 133 -3.54 -23.79 19.68
C SER A 133 -4.07 -22.74 20.67
N THR A 134 -3.21 -22.07 21.42
CA THR A 134 -3.63 -21.21 22.54
C THR A 134 -3.51 -19.71 22.30
N LYS A 135 -2.83 -19.26 21.27
CA LYS A 135 -2.46 -17.81 21.15
C LYS A 135 -2.76 -17.16 19.80
N ILE A 136 -3.16 -17.91 18.77
CA ILE A 136 -3.29 -17.36 17.42
C ILE A 136 -4.76 -17.33 17.02
N ASN A 137 -5.25 -16.15 16.68
CA ASN A 137 -6.58 -15.98 16.12
C ASN A 137 -6.57 -16.35 14.60
N LEU A 138 -6.57 -17.66 14.34
CA LEU A 138 -6.57 -18.19 12.97
C LEU A 138 -7.80 -17.78 12.16
N ALA A 139 -8.94 -17.57 12.83
CA ALA A 139 -10.19 -17.20 12.16
C ALA A 139 -10.12 -15.81 11.53
N ASP A 140 -9.54 -14.84 12.22
CA ASP A 140 -9.37 -13.48 11.71
C ASP A 140 -8.42 -13.47 10.52
N MET A 141 -7.27 -14.13 10.62
CA MET A 141 -6.33 -14.23 9.51
C MET A 141 -6.93 -14.98 8.32
N GLN A 142 -7.71 -16.02 8.56
CA GLN A 142 -8.40 -16.75 7.49
C GLN A 142 -9.41 -15.86 6.76
N THR A 143 -10.12 -15.02 7.50
CA THR A 143 -11.04 -14.03 6.93
C THR A 143 -10.29 -12.97 6.16
N GLU A 144 -9.18 -12.47 6.70
CA GLU A 144 -8.33 -11.49 6.03
C GLU A 144 -7.75 -12.01 4.72
N ILE A 145 -7.26 -13.26 4.68
CA ILE A 145 -6.76 -13.87 3.45
C ILE A 145 -7.87 -14.09 2.41
N LYS A 146 -9.10 -14.37 2.86
CA LYS A 146 -10.25 -14.48 1.93
C LYS A 146 -10.62 -13.12 1.33
N LEU A 147 -10.57 -12.04 2.12
CA LEU A 147 -10.86 -10.69 1.67
C LEU A 147 -9.73 -10.10 0.81
N ARG A 148 -8.48 -10.38 1.17
CA ARG A 148 -7.27 -9.91 0.49
C ARG A 148 -6.35 -11.09 0.19
N PRO A 149 -6.60 -11.86 -0.86
CA PRO A 149 -5.77 -12.98 -1.22
C PRO A 149 -4.34 -12.54 -1.57
N ALA A 150 -3.36 -13.34 -1.15
CA ALA A 150 -1.97 -13.09 -1.50
C ALA A 150 -1.77 -13.23 -3.01
N HIS A 151 -1.06 -12.28 -3.60
CA HIS A 151 -0.69 -12.36 -5.01
C HIS A 151 0.25 -13.53 -5.26
N GLN A 152 -0.07 -14.38 -6.23
CA GLN A 152 0.76 -15.54 -6.57
C GLN A 152 1.84 -15.09 -7.56
N LEU A 153 3.08 -15.36 -7.22
CA LEU A 153 4.25 -15.17 -8.09
C LEU A 153 4.80 -16.51 -8.51
N THR A 154 5.38 -16.56 -9.70
CA THR A 154 6.14 -17.70 -10.18
C THR A 154 7.63 -17.34 -10.26
N VAL A 155 8.50 -18.36 -10.28
CA VAL A 155 9.95 -18.15 -10.42
C VAL A 155 10.29 -17.43 -11.72
N HIS A 156 9.49 -17.63 -12.77
CA HIS A 156 9.64 -16.93 -14.05
C HIS A 156 9.45 -15.42 -13.92
N ASP A 157 8.56 -14.95 -13.06
CA ASP A 157 8.31 -13.54 -12.81
C ASP A 157 9.52 -12.85 -12.15
N LEU A 158 10.36 -13.63 -11.46
CA LEU A 158 11.62 -13.12 -10.90
C LEU A 158 12.70 -12.93 -11.97
N GLY A 159 12.71 -13.78 -13.03
CA GLY A 159 13.70 -13.74 -14.12
C GLY A 159 13.41 -12.67 -15.17
N ALA A 160 12.16 -12.32 -15.39
CA ALA A 160 11.70 -11.37 -16.42
C ALA A 160 12.01 -9.89 -16.12
N ALA A 161 13.01 -9.61 -15.32
CA ALA A 161 13.26 -8.29 -14.70
C ALA A 161 13.91 -7.22 -15.59
N ASN A 162 13.95 -7.38 -16.91
CA ASN A 162 14.38 -6.33 -17.86
C ASN A 162 13.24 -5.80 -18.76
N GLY A 163 12.00 -6.19 -18.51
CA GLY A 163 10.84 -5.71 -19.23
C GLY A 163 9.63 -5.66 -18.32
N SER A 164 8.89 -4.59 -18.37
CA SER A 164 7.66 -4.30 -17.66
C SER A 164 6.88 -5.55 -17.23
N LEU A 165 6.68 -5.71 -15.92
CA LEU A 165 5.73 -6.66 -15.36
C LEU A 165 4.34 -6.30 -15.88
N GLN A 166 3.90 -6.94 -16.96
CA GLN A 166 2.48 -6.98 -17.26
C GLN A 166 1.84 -7.95 -16.26
N PRO A 167 0.83 -7.53 -15.51
CA PRO A 167 0.08 -8.44 -14.68
C PRO A 167 -0.64 -9.44 -15.57
N HIS A 168 -0.25 -10.70 -15.51
CA HIS A 168 -1.06 -11.78 -16.06
C HIS A 168 -2.38 -11.81 -15.30
N SER A 169 -3.39 -11.25 -15.94
CA SER A 169 -4.78 -11.28 -15.47
C SER A 169 -5.32 -12.69 -15.57
N SER A 170 -5.32 -13.42 -14.45
CA SER A 170 -6.26 -14.52 -14.28
C SER A 170 -7.68 -13.94 -14.19
N PRO A 171 -8.69 -14.54 -14.86
CA PRO A 171 -10.05 -14.01 -14.82
C PRO A 171 -10.75 -14.39 -13.53
N HIS A 172 -10.38 -13.80 -12.42
CA HIS A 172 -11.21 -13.79 -11.22
C HIS A 172 -11.75 -12.39 -10.99
N LYS A 173 -13.04 -12.24 -11.30
CA LYS A 173 -13.88 -11.11 -10.91
C LYS A 173 -13.73 -10.86 -9.42
N GLY A 174 -13.44 -9.62 -9.08
CA GLY A 174 -13.86 -9.02 -7.86
C GLY A 174 -12.76 -8.62 -6.89
N ILE A 175 -12.90 -7.37 -6.53
CA ILE A 175 -12.37 -6.63 -5.38
C ILE A 175 -11.17 -5.75 -5.75
N ALA A 176 -11.41 -4.47 -5.56
CA ALA A 176 -10.57 -3.34 -5.93
C ALA A 176 -9.08 -3.53 -5.59
N PRO A 177 -8.19 -3.26 -6.53
CA PRO A 177 -6.76 -3.26 -6.25
C PRO A 177 -6.43 -2.19 -5.20
N ASN A 178 -5.54 -2.52 -4.27
CA ASN A 178 -4.92 -1.55 -3.38
C ASN A 178 -4.50 -0.33 -4.23
N GLN A 179 -5.05 0.82 -3.90
CA GLN A 179 -4.73 2.08 -4.56
C GLN A 179 -3.26 2.45 -4.27
N ARG A 180 -2.34 1.83 -4.98
CA ARG A 180 -1.08 2.50 -5.27
C ARG A 180 -1.43 3.65 -6.20
N LEU A 181 -1.07 4.86 -5.82
CA LEU A 181 -1.16 6.05 -6.67
C LEU A 181 -0.49 5.71 -8.02
N GLU A 182 -1.30 5.35 -9.01
CA GLU A 182 -0.80 5.20 -10.37
C GLU A 182 -0.25 6.56 -10.82
N PRO A 183 0.83 6.58 -11.60
CA PRO A 183 1.31 7.82 -12.19
C PRO A 183 0.15 8.47 -12.94
N VAL A 184 -0.11 9.74 -12.61
CA VAL A 184 -1.25 10.51 -13.12
C VAL A 184 -1.24 10.44 -14.64
N LYS A 185 -2.25 9.78 -15.21
CA LYS A 185 -2.40 9.71 -16.69
C LYS A 185 -2.64 11.12 -17.21
N LEU A 186 -2.15 11.39 -18.42
CA LEU A 186 -2.30 12.69 -19.10
C LEU A 186 -3.71 13.32 -18.98
N PRO A 187 -4.84 12.57 -19.10
CA PRO A 187 -6.17 13.13 -18.91
C PRO A 187 -6.42 13.66 -17.48
N GLY A 188 -5.82 13.06 -16.46
CA GLY A 188 -5.94 13.56 -15.08
C GLY A 188 -5.23 14.91 -14.87
N VAL A 189 -4.08 15.13 -15.51
CA VAL A 189 -3.39 16.43 -15.48
C VAL A 189 -4.23 17.51 -16.18
N ILE A 190 -4.83 17.19 -17.34
CA ILE A 190 -5.70 18.10 -18.08
C ILE A 190 -6.94 18.48 -17.24
N SER A 191 -7.56 17.51 -16.56
CA SER A 191 -8.69 17.76 -15.67
C SER A 191 -8.33 18.69 -14.51
N CYS A 192 -7.17 18.50 -13.87
CA CYS A 192 -6.68 19.39 -12.83
C CYS A 192 -6.42 20.81 -13.34
N LEU A 193 -5.83 20.96 -14.53
CA LEU A 193 -5.60 22.28 -15.13
C LEU A 193 -6.90 22.99 -15.47
N LEU A 194 -7.88 22.28 -16.01
CA LEU A 194 -9.21 22.83 -16.28
C LEU A 194 -9.93 23.28 -15.01
N SER A 195 -9.87 22.50 -13.95
CA SER A 195 -10.49 22.87 -12.66
C SER A 195 -9.83 24.11 -12.05
N LEU A 196 -8.50 24.23 -12.13
CA LEU A 196 -7.78 25.42 -11.70
C LEU A 196 -8.14 26.66 -12.53
N LEU A 197 -8.27 26.50 -13.84
CA LEU A 197 -8.69 27.56 -14.74
C LEU A 197 -10.11 28.03 -14.43
N CYS A 198 -11.05 27.13 -14.20
CA CYS A 198 -12.41 27.47 -13.78
C CYS A 198 -12.43 28.18 -12.42
N ALA A 199 -11.61 27.76 -11.47
CA ALA A 199 -11.50 28.42 -10.17
C ALA A 199 -10.98 29.87 -10.33
N ALA A 200 -9.94 30.07 -11.14
CA ALA A 200 -9.39 31.40 -11.43
C ALA A 200 -10.43 32.31 -12.10
N LEU A 201 -11.19 31.81 -13.08
CA LEU A 201 -12.24 32.58 -13.74
C LEU A 201 -13.35 32.96 -12.77
N ASN A 202 -13.74 32.09 -11.86
CA ASN A 202 -14.75 32.38 -10.84
C ASN A 202 -14.26 33.45 -9.86
N LEU A 203 -12.95 33.44 -9.49
CA LEU A 203 -12.36 34.49 -8.67
C LEU A 203 -12.36 35.85 -9.37
N ILE A 204 -11.97 35.90 -10.65
CA ILE A 204 -11.99 37.13 -11.46
C ILE A 204 -13.42 37.66 -11.58
N ARG A 205 -14.38 36.78 -11.84
CA ARG A 205 -15.79 37.17 -11.92
C ARG A 205 -16.31 37.71 -10.59
N GLY A 206 -15.94 37.07 -9.48
CA GLY A 206 -16.27 37.54 -8.13
C GLY A 206 -15.68 38.92 -7.85
N PHE A 207 -14.43 39.15 -8.25
CA PHE A 207 -13.75 40.43 -8.08
C PHE A 207 -14.45 41.54 -8.87
N HIS A 208 -14.76 41.32 -10.14
CA HIS A 208 -15.51 42.27 -10.96
C HIS A 208 -16.92 42.60 -10.41
N ALA A 209 -17.59 41.57 -9.84
CA ALA A 209 -18.89 41.80 -9.23
C ALA A 209 -18.79 42.70 -7.99
N VAL A 210 -17.75 42.52 -7.16
CA VAL A 210 -17.47 43.37 -6.00
C VAL A 210 -17.08 44.79 -6.43
N GLU A 211 -16.27 44.94 -7.47
CA GLU A 211 -15.83 46.22 -8.01
C GLU A 211 -17.02 47.03 -8.57
N ASN A 212 -17.93 46.39 -9.31
CA ASN A 212 -19.17 46.99 -9.79
C ASN A 212 -20.07 47.44 -8.64
N LEU A 213 -20.23 46.60 -7.58
CA LEU A 213 -20.99 47.00 -6.37
C LEU A 213 -20.34 48.18 -5.65
N PHE A 214 -19.02 48.26 -5.62
CA PHE A 214 -18.29 49.36 -4.99
C PHE A 214 -18.48 50.68 -5.76
N GLN A 215 -18.49 50.61 -7.08
CA GLN A 215 -18.74 51.76 -7.96
C GLN A 215 -20.19 52.25 -7.86
N ASP A 216 -21.17 51.33 -7.79
CA ASP A 216 -22.57 51.68 -7.57
C ASP A 216 -22.83 52.28 -6.19
N CYS A 217 -22.11 51.84 -5.15
CA CYS A 217 -22.14 52.43 -3.81
C CYS A 217 -21.53 53.82 -3.76
N LEU A 218 -20.46 54.08 -4.51
CA LEU A 218 -19.84 55.41 -4.59
C LEU A 218 -20.67 56.41 -5.35
N SER A 219 -21.43 55.96 -6.35
CA SER A 219 -22.32 56.82 -7.15
C SER A 219 -23.64 57.16 -6.44
N ARG A 220 -24.03 56.33 -5.43
CA ARG A 220 -25.23 56.53 -4.64
C ARG A 220 -24.83 56.93 -3.24
N SER A 221 -24.81 58.24 -2.99
CA SER A 221 -24.48 58.86 -1.69
C SER A 221 -25.51 58.53 -0.59
N GLU A 222 -25.69 57.28 -0.21
CA GLU A 222 -26.48 56.86 0.96
C GLU A 222 -25.68 55.85 1.79
N THR A 223 -24.99 56.36 2.81
CA THR A 223 -24.10 55.59 3.68
C THR A 223 -24.82 54.73 4.74
N SER A 224 -26.14 54.61 4.71
CA SER A 224 -26.91 53.92 5.75
C SER A 224 -27.32 52.47 5.46
N ASN A 225 -27.10 51.94 4.25
CA ASN A 225 -27.57 50.58 3.89
C ASN A 225 -26.46 49.57 3.57
N LEU A 226 -25.18 49.93 3.67
CA LEU A 226 -24.06 49.10 3.28
C LEU A 226 -23.91 47.81 4.13
N LEU A 227 -24.25 47.88 5.43
CA LEU A 227 -24.16 46.71 6.32
C LEU A 227 -25.31 45.72 6.12
N ALA A 228 -26.49 46.19 5.74
CA ALA A 228 -27.65 45.33 5.51
C ALA A 228 -27.50 44.52 4.18
N TRP A 229 -26.92 45.10 3.13
CA TRP A 229 -26.70 44.46 1.87
C TRP A 229 -25.54 43.47 1.87
N GLY A 230 -24.48 43.71 2.63
CA GLY A 230 -23.39 42.78 2.83
C GLY A 230 -23.80 41.46 3.49
N ALA A 231 -24.67 41.56 4.49
CA ALA A 231 -25.22 40.40 5.19
C ALA A 231 -26.18 39.60 4.27
N GLN A 232 -26.91 40.26 3.40
CA GLN A 232 -27.88 39.62 2.52
C GLN A 232 -27.23 38.88 1.32
N LEU A 233 -26.05 39.34 0.84
CA LEU A 233 -25.27 38.68 -0.17
C LEU A 233 -24.61 37.38 0.34
N PHE A 234 -24.25 37.32 1.63
CA PHE A 234 -23.71 36.12 2.25
C PHE A 234 -24.79 35.04 2.54
N VAL A 235 -26.05 35.45 2.69
CA VAL A 235 -27.17 34.54 3.00
C VAL A 235 -27.89 34.03 1.75
N LEU A 236 -27.83 34.79 0.62
CA LEU A 236 -28.63 34.44 -0.59
C LEU A 236 -27.87 33.69 -1.70
N HIS A 237 -26.59 33.50 -1.57
CA HIS A 237 -25.87 32.58 -2.46
C HIS A 237 -25.15 31.52 -1.62
N PRO A 238 -25.81 30.42 -1.24
CA PRO A 238 -25.08 29.22 -0.98
C PRO A 238 -24.30 28.90 -2.26
N LEU A 239 -22.99 28.75 -2.14
CA LEU A 239 -22.13 28.23 -3.20
C LEU A 239 -22.86 27.03 -3.83
N PRO A 240 -23.04 26.98 -5.14
CA PRO A 240 -23.72 25.84 -5.73
C PRO A 240 -22.83 24.62 -5.54
N GLU A 241 -23.19 23.76 -4.59
CA GLU A 241 -22.65 22.40 -4.46
C GLU A 241 -22.90 21.57 -5.74
N ILE A 242 -23.74 22.07 -6.65
CA ILE A 242 -24.14 21.46 -7.89
C ILE A 242 -22.94 21.24 -8.84
N GLY A 243 -21.94 22.11 -8.85
CA GLY A 243 -20.79 21.97 -9.73
C GLY A 243 -19.81 20.86 -9.32
N LEU A 244 -19.69 20.58 -8.03
CA LEU A 244 -18.79 19.53 -7.51
C LEU A 244 -19.41 18.14 -7.69
N VAL A 245 -20.72 18.02 -7.53
CA VAL A 245 -21.44 16.74 -7.70
C VAL A 245 -21.52 16.37 -9.18
N GLU A 246 -21.76 17.32 -10.08
CA GLU A 246 -21.79 17.05 -11.52
C GLU A 246 -20.40 16.69 -12.08
N ILE A 247 -19.33 17.33 -11.60
CA ILE A 247 -17.97 16.96 -12.01
C ILE A 247 -17.60 15.58 -11.47
N LEU A 248 -18.00 15.24 -10.25
CA LEU A 248 -17.77 13.91 -9.67
C LEU A 248 -18.58 12.82 -10.36
N THR A 249 -19.82 13.08 -10.73
CA THR A 249 -20.65 12.12 -11.49
C THR A 249 -20.19 11.96 -12.93
N TRP A 250 -19.68 13.01 -13.54
CA TRP A 250 -19.09 12.98 -14.91
C TRP A 250 -17.78 12.17 -14.91
N THR A 251 -16.92 12.32 -13.90
CA THR A 251 -15.70 11.53 -13.77
C THR A 251 -15.96 10.07 -13.45
N GLN A 252 -17.02 9.75 -12.71
CA GLN A 252 -17.45 8.36 -12.48
C GLN A 252 -18.10 7.72 -13.73
N GLY A 253 -18.83 8.48 -14.55
CA GLY A 253 -19.40 7.98 -15.80
C GLY A 253 -18.35 7.61 -16.86
N MET A 254 -17.25 8.37 -16.95
CA MET A 254 -16.17 8.08 -17.90
C MET A 254 -15.33 6.83 -17.53
N THR A 255 -15.36 6.38 -16.29
CA THR A 255 -14.65 5.15 -15.89
C THR A 255 -15.46 3.88 -16.18
N GLN A 256 -16.77 4.00 -16.43
CA GLN A 256 -17.64 2.86 -16.66
C GLN A 256 -17.71 2.45 -18.14
N ASP A 257 -17.50 3.38 -19.08
CA ASP A 257 -17.56 3.11 -20.53
C ASP A 257 -16.26 2.53 -21.12
N GLN A 258 -15.20 2.35 -20.34
CA GLN A 258 -13.98 1.70 -20.79
C GLN A 258 -13.89 0.20 -20.46
N HIS A 259 -14.97 -0.40 -19.94
CA HIS A 259 -15.02 -1.84 -19.61
C HIS A 259 -16.20 -2.57 -20.30
N SER A 260 -16.66 -2.06 -21.45
CA SER A 260 -17.53 -2.83 -22.36
C SER A 260 -16.77 -3.26 -23.60
#